data_6b02caf20d9a0873ca63b1f565fe4155
#
_entry.id   6b02caf20d9a0873ca63b1f565fe4155
#
_cell.length_a   1.000
_cell.length_b   1.000
_cell.length_c   1.000
_cell.angle_alpha   90.00
_cell.angle_beta   90.00
_cell.angle_gamma   90.00
#
_symmetry.space_group_name_H-M   'P 1'
#
loop_
_entity.id
_entity.type
_entity.pdbx_description
1 polymer ?
#
loop_
_entity_poly.entity_id
_entity_poly.type
_entity_poly.pdbx_seq_one_letter_code
_entity_poly.pdbx_strand_id
1 'polypeptide(L)'
;METSSLKRIVNKYTETSLIIRILIGMAIGVVLALAVPQFTGIKILGDLFVGALKAIAPLLVCLLIMSSLAQTKEGHNGNMKTVVILYMFSTIMGAIVAVAGSFLFPLKITLADAVQQEAPKGVVEVLEKLLMNIVSNPIEALVNANYLGVLAWAVILGIALKKSTPGTKQMLSDASDAVSQAVRWIINLAPFGILGLVFNAVSTSGMKIFTQYGKLILLLVGCMLFQEFITNGIIVGFCLKKNPYPLISRCARESGLTAFFTRSSAANIPVNMELCEKMGLDKDNYSVSIPLGSTINMDGAAITITVMTLAAAHTLGISVSIPTAIVLSILATLSACGASGIAGGSLLLIPVACSLFGISNDIAMQAVGVGFIIGVIQDSCETALNSSSDVLLTATAEFMQWRKAGKEIPF
;
A
#
# COMPACT_ATOMS: atom_id res chain seq x y z
N MET A 1 -28.29 28.07 -22.47
CA MET A 1 -27.00 27.93 -23.08
C MET A 1 -25.86 27.62 -22.06
N GLU A 2 -25.84 28.22 -20.88
CA GLU A 2 -24.80 28.00 -19.85
C GLU A 2 -24.76 26.59 -19.27
N THR A 3 -25.90 25.94 -19.05
CA THR A 3 -25.94 24.55 -18.49
C THR A 3 -25.34 23.49 -19.40
N SER A 4 -25.29 23.73 -20.71
CA SER A 4 -24.68 22.83 -21.71
C SER A 4 -23.14 22.91 -21.69
N SER A 5 -22.61 24.11 -21.49
CA SER A 5 -21.16 24.39 -21.45
C SER A 5 -20.55 23.83 -20.16
N LEU A 6 -21.20 24.01 -19.01
CA LEU A 6 -20.76 23.49 -17.71
C LEU A 6 -20.75 21.94 -17.70
N LYS A 7 -21.80 21.30 -18.20
CA LYS A 7 -21.88 19.85 -18.35
C LYS A 7 -20.74 19.32 -19.24
N ARG A 8 -20.41 20.01 -20.33
CA ARG A 8 -19.32 19.63 -21.23
C ARG A 8 -17.95 19.73 -20.56
N ILE A 9 -17.72 20.76 -19.73
CA ILE A 9 -16.48 20.90 -18.95
C ILE A 9 -16.36 19.81 -17.90
N VAL A 10 -17.43 19.54 -17.15
CA VAL A 10 -17.48 18.48 -16.13
C VAL A 10 -17.25 17.11 -16.77
N ASN A 11 -17.92 16.82 -17.88
CA ASN A 11 -17.72 15.54 -18.58
C ASN A 11 -16.28 15.39 -19.07
N LYS A 12 -15.71 16.43 -19.67
CA LYS A 12 -14.30 16.40 -20.12
C LYS A 12 -13.31 16.24 -18.97
N TYR A 13 -13.62 16.83 -17.80
CA TYR A 13 -12.83 16.66 -16.59
C TYR A 13 -12.91 15.23 -16.06
N THR A 14 -14.10 14.63 -16.02
CA THR A 14 -14.30 13.25 -15.51
C THR A 14 -13.78 12.18 -16.48
N GLU A 15 -13.77 12.42 -17.77
CA GLU A 15 -13.18 11.56 -18.80
C GLU A 15 -11.66 11.59 -18.80
N THR A 16 -11.04 12.66 -18.27
CA THR A 16 -9.58 12.75 -18.13
C THR A 16 -9.08 11.85 -17.01
N SER A 17 -8.03 11.08 -17.26
CA SER A 17 -7.47 10.18 -16.23
C SER A 17 -7.08 10.96 -14.97
N LEU A 18 -7.27 10.32 -13.79
CA LEU A 18 -6.92 10.92 -12.50
C LEU A 18 -5.45 11.34 -12.44
N ILE A 19 -4.55 10.57 -13.06
CA ILE A 19 -3.11 10.86 -13.12
C ILE A 19 -2.87 12.21 -13.79
N ILE A 20 -3.46 12.44 -14.97
CA ILE A 20 -3.29 13.70 -15.71
C ILE A 20 -3.82 14.88 -14.89
N ARG A 21 -4.99 14.71 -14.25
CA ARG A 21 -5.57 15.75 -13.37
C ARG A 21 -4.66 16.07 -12.19
N ILE A 22 -4.03 15.06 -11.57
CA ILE A 22 -3.07 15.23 -10.47
C ILE A 22 -1.82 15.97 -10.96
N LEU A 23 -1.26 15.59 -12.10
CA LEU A 23 -0.09 16.27 -12.68
C LEU A 23 -0.38 17.75 -13.00
N ILE A 24 -1.56 18.05 -13.54
CA ILE A 24 -2.01 19.44 -13.76
C ILE A 24 -2.14 20.18 -12.42
N GLY A 25 -2.78 19.58 -11.42
CA GLY A 25 -2.90 20.17 -10.08
C GLY A 25 -1.53 20.47 -9.46
N MET A 26 -0.60 19.53 -9.57
CA MET A 26 0.79 19.68 -9.12
C MET A 26 1.49 20.86 -9.83
N ALA A 27 1.41 20.92 -11.18
CA ALA A 27 2.01 22.00 -11.95
C ALA A 27 1.44 23.37 -11.55
N ILE A 28 0.12 23.46 -11.40
CA ILE A 28 -0.55 24.69 -10.93
C ILE A 28 -0.08 25.05 -9.52
N GLY A 29 0.03 24.08 -8.62
CA GLY A 29 0.54 24.29 -7.25
C GLY A 29 1.95 24.89 -7.23
N VAL A 30 2.86 24.36 -8.06
CA VAL A 30 4.22 24.93 -8.22
C VAL A 30 4.18 26.37 -8.73
N VAL A 31 3.44 26.61 -9.82
CA VAL A 31 3.34 27.96 -10.40
C VAL A 31 2.79 28.96 -9.40
N LEU A 32 1.73 28.62 -8.68
CA LEU A 32 1.14 29.48 -7.67
C LEU A 32 2.11 29.72 -6.49
N ALA A 33 2.84 28.70 -6.05
CA ALA A 33 3.83 28.82 -4.98
C ALA A 33 4.99 29.77 -5.37
N LEU A 34 5.38 29.80 -6.64
CA LEU A 34 6.42 30.71 -7.13
C LEU A 34 5.89 32.12 -7.38
N ALA A 35 4.64 32.26 -7.87
CA ALA A 35 4.06 33.54 -8.24
C ALA A 35 3.49 34.31 -7.03
N VAL A 36 2.82 33.62 -6.10
CA VAL A 36 2.07 34.22 -4.97
C VAL A 36 2.29 33.43 -3.66
N PRO A 37 3.55 33.24 -3.20
CA PRO A 37 3.86 32.40 -2.04
C PRO A 37 3.19 32.89 -0.74
N GLN A 38 2.86 34.19 -0.66
CA GLN A 38 2.20 34.81 0.48
C GLN A 38 0.71 34.47 0.59
N PHE A 39 0.08 33.92 -0.45
CA PHE A 39 -1.35 33.61 -0.44
C PHE A 39 -1.62 32.23 0.17
N THR A 40 -1.40 32.15 1.51
CA THR A 40 -1.47 30.90 2.29
C THR A 40 -2.83 30.21 2.27
N GLY A 41 -3.91 30.89 1.85
CA GLY A 41 -5.25 30.31 1.72
C GLY A 41 -5.33 29.10 0.78
N ILE A 42 -4.40 28.96 -0.19
CA ILE A 42 -4.36 27.80 -1.10
C ILE A 42 -4.01 26.51 -0.35
N LYS A 43 -3.27 26.60 0.74
CA LYS A 43 -2.92 25.44 1.60
C LYS A 43 -4.17 24.70 2.08
N ILE A 44 -5.29 25.39 2.30
CA ILE A 44 -6.53 24.79 2.82
C ILE A 44 -7.02 23.63 1.97
N LEU A 45 -6.76 23.63 0.65
CA LEU A 45 -7.12 22.52 -0.24
C LEU A 45 -6.38 21.23 0.14
N GLY A 46 -5.08 21.37 0.48
CA GLY A 46 -4.28 20.24 0.95
C GLY A 46 -4.71 19.77 2.33
N ASP A 47 -4.94 20.71 3.25
CA ASP A 47 -5.36 20.42 4.63
C ASP A 47 -6.73 19.70 4.66
N LEU A 48 -7.70 20.15 3.85
CA LEU A 48 -8.99 19.48 3.71
C LEU A 48 -8.88 18.08 3.13
N PHE A 49 -8.03 17.89 2.12
CA PHE A 49 -7.82 16.58 1.51
C PHE A 49 -7.21 15.58 2.50
N VAL A 50 -6.12 15.95 3.17
CA VAL A 50 -5.47 15.11 4.19
C VAL A 50 -6.38 14.90 5.39
N GLY A 51 -7.12 15.94 5.81
CA GLY A 51 -8.09 15.85 6.89
C GLY A 51 -9.23 14.88 6.61
N ALA A 52 -9.77 14.86 5.38
CA ALA A 52 -10.79 13.90 4.97
C ALA A 52 -10.26 12.46 4.97
N LEU A 53 -9.02 12.25 4.50
CA LEU A 53 -8.38 10.93 4.55
C LEU A 53 -8.12 10.49 5.99
N LYS A 54 -7.63 11.40 6.86
CA LYS A 54 -7.42 11.15 8.28
C LYS A 54 -8.71 10.73 8.99
N ALA A 55 -9.83 11.37 8.66
CA ALA A 55 -11.13 11.10 9.29
C ALA A 55 -11.65 9.68 8.96
N ILE A 56 -11.46 9.21 7.73
CA ILE A 56 -12.00 7.91 7.28
C ILE A 56 -11.05 6.74 7.51
N ALA A 57 -9.74 7.00 7.64
CA ALA A 57 -8.70 5.97 7.65
C ALA A 57 -8.87 4.91 8.76
N PRO A 58 -9.19 5.22 10.04
CA PRO A 58 -9.35 4.18 11.06
C PRO A 58 -10.48 3.20 10.72
N LEU A 59 -11.60 3.73 10.23
CA LEU A 59 -12.77 2.93 9.84
C LEU A 59 -12.44 2.06 8.61
N LEU A 60 -11.74 2.62 7.63
CA LEU A 60 -11.27 1.90 6.45
C LEU A 60 -10.39 0.71 6.86
N VAL A 61 -9.35 0.95 7.65
CA VAL A 61 -8.42 -0.10 8.11
C VAL A 61 -9.16 -1.21 8.86
N CYS A 62 -10.08 -0.85 9.76
CA CYS A 62 -10.85 -1.81 10.52
C CYS A 62 -11.69 -2.71 9.61
N LEU A 63 -12.50 -2.15 8.74
CA LEU A 63 -13.44 -2.90 7.92
C LEU A 63 -12.74 -3.70 6.83
N LEU A 64 -11.70 -3.15 6.19
CA LEU A 64 -10.96 -3.87 5.15
C LEU A 64 -10.29 -5.13 5.69
N ILE A 65 -9.52 -4.99 6.77
CA ILE A 65 -8.78 -6.12 7.36
C ILE A 65 -9.77 -7.16 7.93
N MET A 66 -10.80 -6.72 8.63
CA MET A 66 -11.82 -7.60 9.19
C MET A 66 -12.56 -8.35 8.08
N SER A 67 -12.99 -7.67 7.01
CA SER A 67 -13.68 -8.28 5.87
C SER A 67 -12.79 -9.27 5.13
N SER A 68 -11.54 -8.89 4.82
CA SER A 68 -10.58 -9.75 4.13
C SER A 68 -10.35 -11.06 4.89
N LEU A 69 -10.12 -10.99 6.20
CA LEU A 69 -9.89 -12.17 7.03
C LEU A 69 -11.14 -13.04 7.19
N ALA A 70 -12.32 -12.43 7.37
CA ALA A 70 -13.58 -13.16 7.51
C ALA A 70 -13.95 -13.96 6.25
N GLN A 71 -13.59 -13.45 5.06
CA GLN A 71 -13.91 -14.07 3.79
C GLN A 71 -12.88 -15.10 3.31
N THR A 72 -11.71 -15.18 3.95
CA THR A 72 -10.68 -16.14 3.57
C THR A 72 -11.23 -17.56 3.64
N LYS A 73 -11.44 -18.20 2.48
CA LYS A 73 -11.87 -19.58 2.39
C LYS A 73 -10.70 -20.50 2.75
N GLU A 74 -10.98 -21.54 3.52
CA GLU A 74 -10.03 -22.64 3.67
C GLU A 74 -10.02 -23.42 2.36
N GLY A 75 -8.98 -23.23 1.57
CA GLY A 75 -8.82 -23.95 0.29
C GLY A 75 -8.70 -25.45 0.54
N HIS A 76 -9.57 -26.23 -0.09
CA HIS A 76 -9.56 -27.69 -0.02
C HIS A 76 -8.39 -28.31 -0.82
N ASN A 77 -7.70 -27.56 -1.65
CA ASN A 77 -6.57 -28.03 -2.44
C ASN A 77 -5.24 -27.74 -1.74
N GLY A 78 -4.40 -28.77 -1.59
CA GLY A 78 -3.08 -28.67 -0.95
C GLY A 78 -2.15 -27.60 -1.55
N ASN A 79 -2.51 -27.07 -2.73
CA ASN A 79 -1.79 -25.99 -3.41
C ASN A 79 -2.06 -24.60 -2.82
N MET A 80 -3.29 -24.32 -2.38
CA MET A 80 -3.69 -23.02 -1.83
C MET A 80 -2.86 -22.65 -0.58
N LYS A 81 -2.56 -23.63 0.28
CA LYS A 81 -1.69 -23.40 1.45
C LYS A 81 -0.30 -22.92 1.02
N THR A 82 0.26 -23.52 -0.03
CA THR A 82 1.58 -23.14 -0.57
C THR A 82 1.53 -21.75 -1.16
N VAL A 83 0.48 -21.40 -1.91
CA VAL A 83 0.28 -20.06 -2.47
C VAL A 83 0.25 -19.00 -1.37
N VAL A 84 -0.58 -19.19 -0.35
CA VAL A 84 -0.70 -18.23 0.78
C VAL A 84 0.63 -18.07 1.53
N ILE A 85 1.36 -19.16 1.75
CA ILE A 85 2.69 -19.10 2.38
C ILE A 85 3.66 -18.30 1.50
N LEU A 86 3.67 -18.51 0.19
CA LEU A 86 4.54 -17.77 -0.72
C LEU A 86 4.17 -16.29 -0.76
N TYR A 87 2.88 -15.94 -0.80
CA TYR A 87 2.40 -14.56 -0.72
C TYR A 87 2.88 -13.85 0.53
N MET A 88 2.62 -14.43 1.70
CA MET A 88 3.04 -13.86 2.97
C MET A 88 4.56 -13.76 3.11
N PHE A 89 5.28 -14.78 2.61
CA PHE A 89 6.74 -14.79 2.62
C PHE A 89 7.32 -13.71 1.70
N SER A 90 6.79 -13.55 0.50
CA SER A 90 7.21 -12.49 -0.43
C SER A 90 6.94 -11.10 0.16
N THR A 91 5.76 -10.88 0.72
CA THR A 91 5.39 -9.59 1.30
C THR A 91 6.29 -9.20 2.49
N ILE A 92 6.60 -10.15 3.39
CA ILE A 92 7.54 -9.86 4.50
C ILE A 92 8.96 -9.59 4.00
N MET A 93 9.39 -10.30 2.94
CA MET A 93 10.69 -10.05 2.32
C MET A 93 10.74 -8.66 1.68
N GLY A 94 9.65 -8.21 1.06
CA GLY A 94 9.51 -6.83 0.57
C GLY A 94 9.70 -5.79 1.67
N ALA A 95 9.08 -5.98 2.83
CA ALA A 95 9.27 -5.11 3.99
C ALA A 95 10.73 -5.14 4.50
N ILE A 96 11.38 -6.30 4.52
CA ILE A 96 12.80 -6.43 4.91
C ILE A 96 13.70 -5.71 3.90
N VAL A 97 13.45 -5.83 2.60
CA VAL A 97 14.17 -5.09 1.55
C VAL A 97 14.04 -3.58 1.76
N ALA A 98 12.84 -3.13 2.11
CA ALA A 98 12.58 -1.72 2.41
C ALA A 98 13.34 -1.23 3.66
N VAL A 99 13.42 -2.04 4.72
CA VAL A 99 14.24 -1.75 5.90
C VAL A 99 15.71 -1.64 5.52
N ALA A 100 16.23 -2.62 4.80
CA ALA A 100 17.63 -2.62 4.35
C ALA A 100 17.93 -1.40 3.47
N GLY A 101 17.08 -1.10 2.50
CA GLY A 101 17.20 0.07 1.64
C GLY A 101 17.16 1.39 2.44
N SER A 102 16.25 1.52 3.40
CA SER A 102 16.13 2.71 4.24
C SER A 102 17.32 2.90 5.20
N PHE A 103 17.95 1.81 5.65
CA PHE A 103 19.15 1.88 6.49
C PHE A 103 20.39 2.22 5.66
N LEU A 104 20.49 1.71 4.43
CA LEU A 104 21.59 2.06 3.52
C LEU A 104 21.47 3.49 2.99
N PHE A 105 20.25 3.96 2.77
CA PHE A 105 19.94 5.28 2.23
C PHE A 105 18.94 6.02 3.14
N PRO A 106 19.36 6.46 4.34
CA PRO A 106 18.47 7.14 5.27
C PRO A 106 18.00 8.46 4.67
N LEU A 107 16.69 8.57 4.44
CA LEU A 107 16.06 9.75 3.86
C LEU A 107 15.24 10.49 4.90
N LYS A 108 15.15 11.81 4.72
CA LYS A 108 14.26 12.69 5.48
C LYS A 108 13.20 13.26 4.55
N ILE A 109 11.99 13.38 5.04
CA ILE A 109 10.87 14.03 4.36
C ILE A 109 10.55 15.37 5.03
N THR A 110 9.92 16.28 4.31
CA THR A 110 9.51 17.55 4.90
C THR A 110 8.22 17.34 5.69
N LEU A 111 8.28 17.55 7.00
CA LEU A 111 7.15 17.52 7.91
C LEU A 111 7.04 18.90 8.56
N ALA A 112 5.84 19.50 8.56
CA ALA A 112 5.59 20.73 9.27
C ALA A 112 5.58 20.46 10.78
N ASP A 113 6.10 21.39 11.58
CA ASP A 113 6.12 21.31 13.04
C ASP A 113 6.78 20.03 13.61
N ALA A 114 7.71 19.43 12.86
CA ALA A 114 8.45 18.26 13.30
C ALA A 114 9.38 18.63 14.46
N VAL A 115 8.91 18.43 15.69
CA VAL A 115 9.75 18.48 16.89
C VAL A 115 10.47 17.15 17.00
N GLN A 116 11.78 17.18 17.30
CA GLN A 116 12.52 15.95 17.57
C GLN A 116 11.87 15.21 18.74
N GLN A 117 11.49 13.97 18.51
CA GLN A 117 10.93 13.10 19.54
C GLN A 117 12.04 12.23 20.11
N GLU A 118 12.01 12.03 21.43
CA GLU A 118 12.91 11.08 22.07
C GLU A 118 12.59 9.66 21.55
N ALA A 119 13.63 8.99 21.04
CA ALA A 119 13.50 7.59 20.65
C ALA A 119 13.11 6.73 21.87
N PRO A 120 12.28 5.68 21.67
CA PRO A 120 12.02 4.71 22.74
C PRO A 120 13.33 4.16 23.29
N LYS A 121 13.48 4.14 24.61
CA LYS A 121 14.74 3.79 25.32
C LYS A 121 15.16 2.31 25.15
N GLY A 122 14.35 1.50 24.48
CA GLY A 122 14.70 0.11 24.20
C GLY A 122 13.54 -0.70 23.61
N VAL A 123 13.86 -1.89 23.12
CA VAL A 123 12.88 -2.82 22.51
C VAL A 123 11.78 -3.22 23.49
N VAL A 124 12.12 -3.34 24.78
CA VAL A 124 11.14 -3.72 25.83
C VAL A 124 10.05 -2.64 25.96
N GLU A 125 10.43 -1.35 25.99
CA GLU A 125 9.46 -0.25 26.06
C GLU A 125 8.56 -0.21 24.81
N VAL A 126 9.12 -0.50 23.63
CA VAL A 126 8.36 -0.60 22.38
C VAL A 126 7.36 -1.72 22.45
N LEU A 127 7.79 -2.92 22.89
CA LEU A 127 6.90 -4.08 23.01
C LEU A 127 5.81 -3.88 24.07
N GLU A 128 6.13 -3.26 25.20
CA GLU A 128 5.16 -2.93 26.23
C GLU A 128 4.08 -1.96 25.70
N LYS A 129 4.48 -0.89 25.04
CA LYS A 129 3.55 0.05 24.38
C LYS A 129 2.69 -0.62 23.33
N LEU A 130 3.28 -1.52 22.52
CA LEU A 130 2.54 -2.30 21.53
C LEU A 130 1.47 -3.17 22.21
N LEU A 131 1.84 -3.93 23.23
CA LEU A 131 0.91 -4.81 23.95
C LEU A 131 -0.23 -4.03 24.60
N MET A 132 0.08 -2.89 25.23
CA MET A 132 -0.95 -2.02 25.83
C MET A 132 -1.89 -1.42 24.79
N ASN A 133 -1.39 -1.03 23.62
CA ASN A 133 -2.22 -0.52 22.52
C ASN A 133 -3.13 -1.61 21.93
N ILE A 134 -2.66 -2.85 21.85
CA ILE A 134 -3.42 -3.99 21.34
C ILE A 134 -4.67 -4.28 22.21
N VAL A 135 -4.56 -4.17 23.52
CA VAL A 135 -5.66 -4.44 24.47
C VAL A 135 -6.55 -3.22 24.74
N SER A 136 -6.38 -2.13 24.01
CA SER A 136 -7.23 -0.95 24.13
C SER A 136 -8.69 -1.25 23.75
N ASN A 137 -9.63 -0.46 24.28
CA ASN A 137 -11.05 -0.57 23.92
C ASN A 137 -11.22 -0.36 22.39
N PRO A 138 -11.93 -1.25 21.65
CA PRO A 138 -12.04 -1.16 20.19
C PRO A 138 -12.72 0.14 19.71
N ILE A 139 -13.69 0.66 20.46
CA ILE A 139 -14.36 1.92 20.10
C ILE A 139 -13.43 3.11 20.33
N GLU A 140 -12.73 3.14 21.46
CA GLU A 140 -11.74 4.18 21.76
C GLU A 140 -10.57 4.13 20.75
N ALA A 141 -10.15 2.93 20.34
CA ALA A 141 -9.13 2.78 19.32
C ALA A 141 -9.55 3.42 17.98
N LEU A 142 -10.81 3.25 17.57
CA LEU A 142 -11.35 3.90 16.36
C LEU A 142 -11.45 5.42 16.53
N VAL A 143 -12.00 5.91 17.65
CA VAL A 143 -12.22 7.34 17.90
C VAL A 143 -10.90 8.08 18.00
N ASN A 144 -9.90 7.51 18.70
CA ASN A 144 -8.59 8.13 18.92
C ASN A 144 -7.56 7.80 17.81
N ALA A 145 -7.98 7.10 16.73
CA ALA A 145 -7.10 6.64 15.67
C ALA A 145 -5.87 5.86 16.22
N ASN A 146 -6.08 5.02 17.26
CA ASN A 146 -5.08 4.07 17.73
C ASN A 146 -5.01 2.90 16.76
N TYR A 147 -4.22 3.04 15.71
CA TYR A 147 -4.17 2.08 14.61
C TYR A 147 -3.69 0.68 15.02
N LEU A 148 -2.85 0.55 16.04
CA LEU A 148 -2.46 -0.76 16.57
C LEU A 148 -3.62 -1.48 17.22
N GLY A 149 -4.42 -0.79 18.04
CA GLY A 149 -5.65 -1.31 18.60
C GLY A 149 -6.68 -1.64 17.51
N VAL A 150 -6.88 -0.73 16.54
CA VAL A 150 -7.78 -0.95 15.39
C VAL A 150 -7.37 -2.20 14.61
N LEU A 151 -6.07 -2.35 14.28
CA LEU A 151 -5.55 -3.52 13.57
C LEU A 151 -5.76 -4.81 14.36
N ALA A 152 -5.41 -4.80 15.64
CA ALA A 152 -5.54 -5.98 16.50
C ALA A 152 -6.98 -6.45 16.58
N TRP A 153 -7.92 -5.55 16.84
CA TRP A 153 -9.35 -5.90 16.89
C TRP A 153 -9.91 -6.31 15.52
N ALA A 154 -9.45 -5.68 14.43
CA ALA A 154 -9.85 -6.08 13.09
C ALA A 154 -9.40 -7.52 12.77
N VAL A 155 -8.18 -7.91 13.20
CA VAL A 155 -7.67 -9.27 13.04
C VAL A 155 -8.45 -10.26 13.91
N ILE A 156 -8.64 -9.97 15.21
CA ILE A 156 -9.36 -10.83 16.14
C ILE A 156 -10.80 -11.07 15.65
N LEU A 157 -11.53 -10.00 15.36
CA LEU A 157 -12.91 -10.08 14.89
C LEU A 157 -13.02 -10.72 13.50
N GLY A 158 -12.09 -10.41 12.59
CA GLY A 158 -12.04 -11.02 11.26
C GLY A 158 -11.89 -12.55 11.34
N ILE A 159 -10.98 -13.04 12.19
CA ILE A 159 -10.81 -14.49 12.43
C ILE A 159 -12.06 -15.09 13.09
N ALA A 160 -12.64 -14.43 14.08
CA ALA A 160 -13.86 -14.90 14.76
C ALA A 160 -15.03 -15.02 13.77
N LEU A 161 -15.18 -14.06 12.84
CA LEU A 161 -16.23 -14.02 11.83
C LEU A 161 -16.03 -15.04 10.68
N LYS A 162 -14.90 -15.72 10.58
CA LYS A 162 -14.70 -16.81 9.60
C LYS A 162 -15.78 -17.88 9.65
N LYS A 163 -16.31 -18.15 10.84
CA LYS A 163 -17.36 -19.17 11.07
C LYS A 163 -18.78 -18.59 11.00
N SER A 164 -18.94 -17.30 10.72
CA SER A 164 -20.26 -16.67 10.63
C SER A 164 -21.02 -17.09 9.36
N THR A 165 -22.32 -16.80 9.34
CA THR A 165 -23.19 -17.07 8.20
C THR A 165 -22.76 -16.31 6.94
N PRO A 166 -23.08 -16.81 5.73
CA PRO A 166 -22.78 -16.09 4.49
C PRO A 166 -23.37 -14.66 4.47
N GLY A 167 -24.57 -14.44 5.04
CA GLY A 167 -25.21 -13.13 5.11
C GLY A 167 -24.40 -12.13 5.96
N THR A 168 -23.84 -12.57 7.10
CA THR A 168 -22.98 -11.72 7.94
C THR A 168 -21.70 -11.33 7.22
N LYS A 169 -21.09 -12.27 6.50
CA LYS A 169 -19.88 -12.01 5.70
C LYS A 169 -20.18 -11.04 4.56
N GLN A 170 -21.33 -11.19 3.90
CA GLN A 170 -21.74 -10.29 2.83
C GLN A 170 -21.98 -8.88 3.36
N MET A 171 -22.69 -8.72 4.48
CA MET A 171 -22.90 -7.42 5.10
C MET A 171 -21.59 -6.71 5.46
N LEU A 172 -20.59 -7.48 5.96
CA LEU A 172 -19.27 -6.95 6.27
C LEU A 172 -18.52 -6.52 4.99
N SER A 173 -18.65 -7.30 3.91
CA SER A 173 -18.10 -6.93 2.60
C SER A 173 -18.72 -5.65 2.08
N ASP A 174 -20.04 -5.56 2.09
CA ASP A 174 -20.78 -4.40 1.62
C ASP A 174 -20.40 -3.13 2.40
N ALA A 175 -20.23 -3.25 3.74
CA ALA A 175 -19.76 -2.14 4.57
C ALA A 175 -18.32 -1.71 4.22
N SER A 176 -17.42 -2.68 4.01
CA SER A 176 -16.05 -2.44 3.57
C SER A 176 -16.00 -1.75 2.19
N ASP A 177 -16.84 -2.21 1.26
CA ASP A 177 -16.95 -1.64 -0.09
C ASP A 177 -17.51 -0.22 -0.07
N ALA A 178 -18.49 0.05 0.80
CA ALA A 178 -19.06 1.39 0.98
C ALA A 178 -18.02 2.39 1.49
N VAL A 179 -17.21 2.01 2.50
CA VAL A 179 -16.14 2.86 3.03
C VAL A 179 -15.03 3.04 1.99
N SER A 180 -14.66 1.98 1.27
CA SER A 180 -13.70 2.05 0.16
C SER A 180 -14.18 2.99 -0.94
N GLN A 181 -15.49 2.99 -1.24
CA GLN A 181 -16.09 3.91 -2.21
C GLN A 181 -16.03 5.37 -1.72
N ALA A 182 -16.27 5.62 -0.43
CA ALA A 182 -16.10 6.95 0.15
C ALA A 182 -14.64 7.44 0.03
N VAL A 183 -13.67 6.58 0.28
CA VAL A 183 -12.24 6.90 0.08
C VAL A 183 -11.95 7.21 -1.40
N ARG A 184 -12.50 6.45 -2.35
CA ARG A 184 -12.36 6.76 -3.79
C ARG A 184 -12.91 8.15 -4.15
N TRP A 185 -14.03 8.57 -3.55
CA TRP A 185 -14.55 9.92 -3.76
C TRP A 185 -13.58 10.98 -3.24
N ILE A 186 -12.99 10.77 -2.04
CA ILE A 186 -11.96 11.67 -1.51
C ILE A 186 -10.74 11.70 -2.44
N ILE A 187 -10.25 10.53 -2.89
CA ILE A 187 -9.11 10.43 -3.82
C ILE A 187 -9.39 11.13 -5.16
N ASN A 188 -10.63 11.16 -5.63
CA ASN A 188 -10.98 11.92 -6.83
C ASN A 188 -10.81 13.45 -6.66
N LEU A 189 -10.74 13.94 -5.42
CA LEU A 189 -10.39 15.33 -5.09
C LEU A 189 -8.86 15.56 -5.00
N ALA A 190 -8.05 14.51 -5.13
CA ALA A 190 -6.59 14.59 -5.05
C ALA A 190 -5.96 15.66 -5.97
N PRO A 191 -6.45 15.95 -7.19
CA PRO A 191 -5.88 17.04 -7.99
C PRO A 191 -5.87 18.39 -7.27
N PHE A 192 -6.92 18.71 -6.53
CA PHE A 192 -7.03 19.94 -5.74
C PHE A 192 -6.23 19.82 -4.43
N GLY A 193 -6.33 18.67 -3.76
CA GLY A 193 -5.57 18.41 -2.53
C GLY A 193 -4.05 18.49 -2.76
N ILE A 194 -3.56 17.83 -3.82
CA ILE A 194 -2.14 17.83 -4.18
C ILE A 194 -1.69 19.22 -4.64
N LEU A 195 -2.53 19.98 -5.34
CA LEU A 195 -2.25 21.38 -5.63
C LEU A 195 -1.93 22.15 -4.33
N GLY A 196 -2.78 22.04 -3.31
CA GLY A 196 -2.58 22.72 -2.02
C GLY A 196 -1.34 22.20 -1.27
N LEU A 197 -1.09 20.89 -1.27
CA LEU A 197 0.10 20.30 -0.63
C LEU A 197 1.39 20.73 -1.31
N VAL A 198 1.44 20.71 -2.64
CA VAL A 198 2.62 21.13 -3.42
C VAL A 198 2.84 22.63 -3.27
N PHE A 199 1.77 23.43 -3.31
CA PHE A 199 1.86 24.86 -3.02
C PHE A 199 2.53 25.11 -1.67
N ASN A 200 2.04 24.49 -0.61
CA ASN A 200 2.61 24.64 0.73
C ASN A 200 4.08 24.18 0.80
N ALA A 201 4.38 23.00 0.23
CA ALA A 201 5.73 22.44 0.23
C ALA A 201 6.75 23.34 -0.50
N VAL A 202 6.38 23.85 -1.67
CA VAL A 202 7.25 24.73 -2.46
C VAL A 202 7.37 26.13 -1.85
N SER A 203 6.28 26.68 -1.31
CA SER A 203 6.31 28.01 -0.64
C SER A 203 7.18 28.00 0.61
N THR A 204 7.24 26.89 1.36
CA THR A 204 8.00 26.76 2.61
C THR A 204 9.43 26.30 2.40
N SER A 205 9.67 25.34 1.53
CA SER A 205 10.96 24.66 1.36
C SER A 205 11.65 24.96 0.02
N GLY A 206 10.98 25.70 -0.87
CA GLY A 206 11.47 26.01 -2.21
C GLY A 206 11.56 24.76 -3.11
N MET A 207 12.17 24.94 -4.28
CA MET A 207 12.31 23.86 -5.28
C MET A 207 13.18 22.68 -4.82
N LYS A 208 13.94 22.82 -3.72
CA LYS A 208 14.74 21.72 -3.16
C LYS A 208 13.91 20.52 -2.74
N ILE A 209 12.62 20.72 -2.46
CA ILE A 209 11.67 19.65 -2.10
C ILE A 209 11.59 18.56 -3.19
N PHE A 210 11.68 18.93 -4.47
CA PHE A 210 11.64 17.96 -5.58
C PHE A 210 12.87 17.05 -5.62
N THR A 211 14.03 17.52 -5.13
CA THR A 211 15.22 16.66 -4.99
C THR A 211 15.01 15.64 -3.87
N GLN A 212 14.37 16.02 -2.77
CA GLN A 212 14.04 15.09 -1.68
C GLN A 212 13.01 14.05 -2.14
N TYR A 213 11.96 14.48 -2.79
CA TYR A 213 10.94 13.59 -3.35
C TYR A 213 11.50 12.67 -4.43
N GLY A 214 12.40 13.17 -5.29
CA GLY A 214 13.11 12.35 -6.27
C GLY A 214 13.93 11.23 -5.63
N LYS A 215 14.68 11.54 -4.55
CA LYS A 215 15.42 10.51 -3.79
C LYS A 215 14.49 9.49 -3.15
N LEU A 216 13.35 9.93 -2.60
CA LEU A 216 12.36 9.06 -2.00
C LEU A 216 11.73 8.11 -3.04
N ILE A 217 11.38 8.63 -4.21
CA ILE A 217 10.88 7.82 -5.35
C ILE A 217 11.95 6.80 -5.76
N LEU A 218 13.21 7.23 -5.89
CA LEU A 218 14.31 6.33 -6.27
C LEU A 218 14.50 5.19 -5.25
N LEU A 219 14.41 5.48 -3.96
CA LEU A 219 14.49 4.45 -2.92
C LEU A 219 13.31 3.48 -3.00
N LEU A 220 12.07 4.00 -3.09
CA LEU A 220 10.85 3.19 -3.20
C LEU A 220 10.88 2.28 -4.43
N VAL A 221 11.08 2.88 -5.60
CA VAL A 221 11.14 2.14 -6.87
C VAL A 221 12.32 1.17 -6.90
N GLY A 222 13.47 1.59 -6.37
CA GLY A 222 14.65 0.74 -6.24
C GLY A 222 14.38 -0.50 -5.39
N CYS A 223 13.72 -0.35 -4.24
CA CYS A 223 13.29 -1.49 -3.40
C CYS A 223 12.27 -2.37 -4.12
N MET A 224 11.30 -1.79 -4.84
CA MET A 224 10.30 -2.54 -5.59
C MET A 224 10.92 -3.35 -6.74
N LEU A 225 11.85 -2.77 -7.50
CA LEU A 225 12.58 -3.47 -8.55
C LEU A 225 13.49 -4.57 -7.97
N PHE A 226 14.13 -4.30 -6.84
CA PHE A 226 14.92 -5.31 -6.14
C PHE A 226 14.06 -6.49 -5.68
N GLN A 227 12.87 -6.20 -5.13
CA GLN A 227 11.91 -7.23 -4.74
C GLN A 227 11.47 -8.06 -5.95
N GLU A 228 11.06 -7.43 -7.05
CA GLU A 228 10.56 -8.12 -8.25
C GLU A 228 11.63 -9.01 -8.89
N PHE A 229 12.84 -8.47 -9.11
CA PHE A 229 13.84 -9.18 -9.91
C PHE A 229 14.84 -9.98 -9.08
N ILE A 230 15.19 -9.53 -7.88
CA ILE A 230 16.19 -10.22 -7.06
C ILE A 230 15.52 -11.12 -6.04
N THR A 231 14.67 -10.58 -5.16
CA THR A 231 14.07 -11.36 -4.08
C THR A 231 13.12 -12.42 -4.63
N ASN A 232 12.18 -12.04 -5.49
CA ASN A 232 11.28 -12.98 -6.15
C ASN A 232 12.05 -13.95 -7.07
N GLY A 233 13.15 -13.49 -7.68
CA GLY A 233 14.07 -14.35 -8.42
C GLY A 233 14.67 -15.46 -7.55
N ILE A 234 15.13 -15.13 -6.35
CA ILE A 234 15.64 -16.10 -5.39
C ILE A 234 14.54 -17.06 -4.94
N ILE A 235 13.36 -16.53 -4.57
CA ILE A 235 12.22 -17.35 -4.12
C ILE A 235 11.81 -18.36 -5.19
N VAL A 236 11.56 -17.89 -6.41
CA VAL A 236 11.12 -18.73 -7.53
C VAL A 236 12.21 -19.72 -7.95
N GLY A 237 13.47 -19.26 -8.05
CA GLY A 237 14.61 -20.11 -8.39
C GLY A 237 14.82 -21.24 -7.38
N PHE A 238 14.71 -20.95 -6.08
CA PHE A 238 14.78 -21.95 -5.02
C PHE A 238 13.61 -22.95 -5.10
N CYS A 239 12.39 -22.46 -5.32
CA CYS A 239 11.18 -23.26 -5.41
C CYS A 239 11.19 -24.17 -6.64
N LEU A 240 11.54 -23.66 -7.81
CA LEU A 240 11.45 -24.38 -9.07
C LEU A 240 12.74 -25.12 -9.45
N LYS A 241 13.88 -24.72 -8.88
CA LYS A 241 15.23 -25.21 -9.24
C LYS A 241 15.54 -25.04 -10.74
N LYS A 242 15.00 -23.98 -11.32
CA LYS A 242 15.19 -23.56 -12.72
C LYS A 242 15.49 -22.05 -12.77
N ASN A 243 15.91 -21.56 -13.94
CA ASN A 243 16.03 -20.13 -14.16
C ASN A 243 14.69 -19.42 -13.97
N PRO A 244 14.53 -18.50 -12.99
CA PRO A 244 13.24 -17.85 -12.69
C PRO A 244 12.87 -16.73 -13.67
N TYR A 245 13.85 -16.15 -14.36
CA TYR A 245 13.67 -14.91 -15.12
C TYR A 245 12.70 -14.99 -16.31
N PRO A 246 12.57 -16.11 -17.05
CA PRO A 246 11.54 -16.20 -18.07
C PRO A 246 10.13 -16.03 -17.50
N LEU A 247 9.85 -16.62 -16.33
CA LEU A 247 8.55 -16.48 -15.67
C LEU A 247 8.35 -15.07 -15.12
N ILE A 248 9.34 -14.52 -14.41
CA ILE A 248 9.29 -13.15 -13.85
C ILE A 248 9.07 -12.14 -14.97
N SER A 249 9.85 -12.21 -16.05
CA SER A 249 9.72 -11.27 -17.17
C SER A 249 8.36 -11.36 -17.84
N ARG A 250 7.77 -12.56 -17.92
CA ARG A 250 6.44 -12.75 -18.45
C ARG A 250 5.39 -12.11 -17.56
N CYS A 251 5.43 -12.37 -16.25
CA CYS A 251 4.51 -11.78 -15.28
C CYS A 251 4.62 -10.25 -15.23
N ALA A 252 5.82 -9.71 -15.17
CA ALA A 252 6.05 -8.26 -15.15
C ALA A 252 5.53 -7.58 -16.43
N ARG A 253 5.72 -8.21 -17.61
CA ARG A 253 5.29 -7.63 -18.89
C ARG A 253 3.79 -7.77 -19.12
N GLU A 254 3.18 -8.93 -18.86
CA GLU A 254 1.77 -9.18 -19.20
C GLU A 254 0.81 -8.72 -18.09
N SER A 255 1.16 -8.87 -16.82
CA SER A 255 0.40 -8.41 -15.67
C SER A 255 0.88 -7.04 -15.16
N GLY A 256 2.17 -6.94 -14.80
CA GLY A 256 2.73 -5.76 -14.16
C GLY A 256 2.56 -4.48 -14.96
N LEU A 257 2.77 -4.53 -16.29
CA LEU A 257 2.61 -3.35 -17.15
C LEU A 257 1.16 -2.86 -17.17
N THR A 258 0.18 -3.76 -17.24
CA THR A 258 -1.25 -3.38 -17.20
C THR A 258 -1.61 -2.79 -15.83
N ALA A 259 -1.14 -3.42 -14.75
CA ALA A 259 -1.35 -2.95 -13.40
C ALA A 259 -0.70 -1.59 -13.12
N PHE A 260 0.46 -1.32 -13.69
CA PHE A 260 1.14 -0.02 -13.62
C PHE A 260 0.25 1.14 -14.10
N PHE A 261 -0.42 0.96 -15.23
CA PHE A 261 -1.28 2.00 -15.78
C PHE A 261 -2.65 2.08 -15.13
N THR A 262 -3.22 0.94 -14.70
CA THR A 262 -4.54 0.92 -14.05
C THR A 262 -4.49 1.35 -12.58
N ARG A 263 -3.35 1.14 -11.91
CA ARG A 263 -3.15 1.39 -10.48
C ARG A 263 -4.22 0.71 -9.61
N SER A 264 -4.66 -0.47 -10.04
CA SER A 264 -5.68 -1.24 -9.34
C SER A 264 -5.43 -2.74 -9.52
N SER A 265 -4.98 -3.40 -8.47
CA SER A 265 -4.82 -4.87 -8.46
C SER A 265 -6.16 -5.57 -8.70
N ALA A 266 -7.26 -5.02 -8.18
CA ALA A 266 -8.60 -5.58 -8.40
C ALA A 266 -9.02 -5.50 -9.88
N ALA A 267 -8.75 -4.39 -10.57
CA ALA A 267 -9.03 -4.25 -12.00
C ALA A 267 -8.14 -5.18 -12.87
N ASN A 268 -7.00 -5.61 -12.34
CA ASN A 268 -6.06 -6.50 -13.05
C ASN A 268 -6.37 -8.00 -12.85
N ILE A 269 -7.31 -8.36 -11.98
CA ILE A 269 -7.70 -9.78 -11.74
C ILE A 269 -8.01 -10.52 -13.04
N PRO A 270 -8.84 -10.01 -13.98
CA PRO A 270 -9.12 -10.73 -15.24
C PRO A 270 -7.86 -10.97 -16.08
N VAL A 271 -6.96 -9.99 -16.15
CA VAL A 271 -5.68 -10.10 -16.88
C VAL A 271 -4.80 -11.19 -16.25
N ASN A 272 -4.72 -11.22 -14.92
CA ASN A 272 -3.96 -12.22 -14.19
C ASN A 272 -4.53 -13.63 -14.38
N MET A 273 -5.84 -13.78 -14.36
CA MET A 273 -6.51 -15.07 -14.60
C MET A 273 -6.26 -15.56 -16.03
N GLU A 274 -6.37 -14.69 -17.03
CA GLU A 274 -6.07 -15.02 -18.42
C GLU A 274 -4.60 -15.45 -18.60
N LEU A 275 -3.67 -14.77 -17.90
CA LEU A 275 -2.26 -15.13 -17.94
C LEU A 275 -2.01 -16.51 -17.30
N CYS A 276 -2.68 -16.82 -16.18
CA CYS A 276 -2.63 -18.15 -15.56
C CYS A 276 -3.14 -19.24 -16.51
N GLU A 277 -4.27 -18.98 -17.20
CA GLU A 277 -4.83 -19.90 -18.21
C GLU A 277 -3.85 -20.13 -19.36
N LYS A 278 -3.23 -19.06 -19.91
CA LYS A 278 -2.19 -19.16 -20.96
C LYS A 278 -0.95 -19.94 -20.53
N MET A 279 -0.68 -20.02 -19.23
CA MET A 279 0.38 -20.85 -18.68
C MET A 279 -0.04 -22.30 -18.41
N GLY A 280 -1.32 -22.63 -18.63
CA GLY A 280 -1.87 -23.95 -18.42
C GLY A 280 -2.08 -24.33 -16.95
N LEU A 281 -2.21 -23.33 -16.06
CA LEU A 281 -2.47 -23.55 -14.65
C LEU A 281 -3.90 -24.07 -14.41
N ASP A 282 -4.09 -24.77 -13.30
CA ASP A 282 -5.40 -25.30 -12.90
C ASP A 282 -6.37 -24.16 -12.57
N LYS A 283 -7.51 -24.14 -13.26
CA LYS A 283 -8.57 -23.15 -13.10
C LYS A 283 -9.10 -23.09 -11.67
N ASP A 284 -9.27 -24.23 -11.01
CA ASP A 284 -9.76 -24.28 -9.62
C ASP A 284 -8.76 -23.66 -8.63
N ASN A 285 -7.47 -23.63 -8.98
CA ASN A 285 -6.43 -22.99 -8.21
C ASN A 285 -6.42 -21.47 -8.47
N TYR A 286 -6.22 -21.02 -9.72
CA TYR A 286 -6.03 -19.61 -10.00
C TYR A 286 -7.32 -18.77 -9.85
N SER A 287 -8.52 -19.36 -10.01
CA SER A 287 -9.78 -18.63 -9.77
C SER A 287 -9.98 -18.22 -8.31
N VAL A 288 -9.26 -18.85 -7.39
CA VAL A 288 -9.28 -18.49 -5.96
C VAL A 288 -8.02 -17.71 -5.57
N SER A 289 -6.84 -18.17 -6.02
CA SER A 289 -5.57 -17.55 -5.59
C SER A 289 -5.38 -16.14 -6.14
N ILE A 290 -5.77 -15.85 -7.38
CA ILE A 290 -5.59 -14.51 -7.97
C ILE A 290 -6.47 -13.45 -7.28
N PRO A 291 -7.80 -13.66 -7.08
CA PRO A 291 -8.58 -12.72 -6.28
C PRO A 291 -8.09 -12.59 -4.82
N LEU A 292 -7.62 -13.67 -4.21
CA LEU A 292 -7.02 -13.62 -2.87
C LEU A 292 -5.71 -12.83 -2.88
N GLY A 293 -4.83 -13.08 -3.86
CA GLY A 293 -3.55 -12.38 -4.01
C GLY A 293 -3.74 -10.88 -4.12
N SER A 294 -4.71 -10.42 -4.91
CA SER A 294 -5.02 -8.99 -5.06
C SER A 294 -5.36 -8.26 -3.75
N THR A 295 -5.49 -8.99 -2.64
CA THR A 295 -5.75 -8.44 -1.30
C THR A 295 -4.68 -8.75 -0.26
N ILE A 296 -4.00 -9.90 -0.35
CA ILE A 296 -3.03 -10.32 0.68
C ILE A 296 -1.57 -10.37 0.20
N ASN A 297 -1.34 -10.40 -1.11
CA ASN A 297 0.02 -10.40 -1.67
C ASN A 297 0.41 -8.99 -2.07
N MET A 298 0.89 -8.22 -1.12
CA MET A 298 1.05 -6.77 -1.22
C MET A 298 2.51 -6.34 -0.96
N ASP A 299 3.44 -6.92 -1.73
CA ASP A 299 4.89 -6.68 -1.61
C ASP A 299 5.23 -5.18 -1.70
N GLY A 300 4.70 -4.50 -2.71
CA GLY A 300 4.92 -3.09 -2.94
C GLY A 300 4.29 -2.20 -1.87
N ALA A 301 3.10 -2.57 -1.36
CA ALA A 301 2.46 -1.85 -0.25
C ALA A 301 3.28 -1.97 1.04
N ALA A 302 3.80 -3.16 1.34
CA ALA A 302 4.68 -3.37 2.50
C ALA A 302 5.98 -2.55 2.38
N ILE A 303 6.56 -2.45 1.17
CA ILE A 303 7.71 -1.58 0.89
C ILE A 303 7.34 -0.12 1.12
N THR A 304 6.23 0.35 0.59
CA THR A 304 5.77 1.74 0.74
C THR A 304 5.56 2.11 2.19
N ILE A 305 4.79 1.30 2.93
CA ILE A 305 4.52 1.52 4.36
C ILE A 305 5.83 1.62 5.14
N THR A 306 6.77 0.68 4.90
CA THR A 306 8.04 0.61 5.61
C THR A 306 8.96 1.80 5.30
N VAL A 307 9.19 2.13 4.02
CA VAL A 307 10.05 3.24 3.62
C VAL A 307 9.52 4.58 4.12
N MET A 308 8.20 4.82 3.96
CA MET A 308 7.59 6.07 4.38
C MET A 308 7.63 6.24 5.90
N THR A 309 7.40 5.17 6.66
CA THR A 309 7.51 5.18 8.13
C THR A 309 8.93 5.45 8.59
N LEU A 310 9.93 4.79 7.98
CA LEU A 310 11.34 5.01 8.33
C LEU A 310 11.81 6.41 7.94
N ALA A 311 11.34 6.94 6.81
CA ALA A 311 11.63 8.34 6.43
C ALA A 311 11.04 9.34 7.43
N ALA A 312 9.83 9.10 7.94
CA ALA A 312 9.25 9.90 9.01
C ALA A 312 10.05 9.78 10.32
N ALA A 313 10.41 8.56 10.73
CA ALA A 313 11.24 8.32 11.91
C ALA A 313 12.61 9.03 11.83
N HIS A 314 13.30 8.89 10.69
CA HIS A 314 14.58 9.58 10.46
C HIS A 314 14.43 11.11 10.47
N THR A 315 13.31 11.65 10.00
CA THR A 315 13.03 13.09 10.05
C THR A 315 12.91 13.60 11.47
N LEU A 316 12.26 12.81 12.33
CA LEU A 316 12.06 13.10 13.76
C LEU A 316 13.29 12.79 14.63
N GLY A 317 14.36 12.27 14.03
CA GLY A 317 15.56 11.88 14.78
C GLY A 317 15.41 10.58 15.57
N ILE A 318 14.37 9.79 15.31
CA ILE A 318 14.14 8.50 15.98
C ILE A 318 15.13 7.47 15.42
N SER A 319 15.99 6.93 16.30
CA SER A 319 16.89 5.84 15.94
C SER A 319 16.15 4.51 15.97
N VAL A 320 16.20 3.77 14.86
CA VAL A 320 15.50 2.49 14.70
C VAL A 320 16.49 1.34 14.89
N SER A 321 16.26 0.51 15.92
CA SER A 321 17.06 -0.70 16.16
C SER A 321 16.65 -1.83 15.22
N ILE A 322 17.54 -2.80 14.97
CA ILE A 322 17.24 -3.98 14.13
C ILE A 322 16.03 -4.76 14.65
N PRO A 323 15.89 -5.05 15.98
CA PRO A 323 14.70 -5.72 16.48
C PRO A 323 13.40 -4.92 16.22
N THR A 324 13.44 -3.60 16.38
CA THR A 324 12.26 -2.75 16.08
C THR A 324 11.95 -2.76 14.58
N ALA A 325 12.97 -2.80 13.72
CA ALA A 325 12.79 -2.91 12.28
C ALA A 325 12.16 -4.26 11.85
N ILE A 326 12.48 -5.35 12.55
CA ILE A 326 11.81 -6.64 12.35
C ILE A 326 10.33 -6.55 12.71
N VAL A 327 10.01 -5.94 13.87
CA VAL A 327 8.61 -5.71 14.28
C VAL A 327 7.90 -4.84 13.25
N LEU A 328 8.54 -3.78 12.75
CA LEU A 328 8.00 -2.95 11.68
C LEU A 328 7.71 -3.77 10.41
N SER A 329 8.61 -4.67 10.01
CA SER A 329 8.41 -5.51 8.82
C SER A 329 7.19 -6.42 8.97
N ILE A 330 6.98 -7.01 10.14
CA ILE A 330 5.79 -7.83 10.44
C ILE A 330 4.52 -6.97 10.41
N LEU A 331 4.56 -5.80 11.07
CA LEU A 331 3.43 -4.88 11.13
C LEU A 331 3.06 -4.33 9.75
N ALA A 332 4.05 -3.94 8.93
CA ALA A 332 3.84 -3.49 7.58
C ALA A 332 3.23 -4.59 6.69
N THR A 333 3.70 -5.83 6.82
CA THR A 333 3.15 -6.98 6.10
C THR A 333 1.69 -7.23 6.47
N LEU A 334 1.35 -7.27 7.76
CA LEU A 334 -0.03 -7.44 8.24
C LEU A 334 -0.94 -6.29 7.80
N SER A 335 -0.43 -5.07 7.85
CA SER A 335 -1.18 -3.88 7.39
C SER A 335 -1.40 -3.94 5.89
N ALA A 336 -0.38 -4.29 5.11
CA ALA A 336 -0.45 -4.38 3.66
C ALA A 336 -1.55 -5.35 3.18
N CYS A 337 -1.79 -6.45 3.90
CA CYS A 337 -2.92 -7.36 3.61
C CYS A 337 -4.30 -6.67 3.67
N GLY A 338 -4.40 -5.47 4.24
CA GLY A 338 -5.61 -4.65 4.26
C GLY A 338 -5.62 -3.51 3.24
N ALA A 339 -4.60 -3.40 2.38
CA ALA A 339 -4.47 -2.27 1.47
C ALA A 339 -5.53 -2.22 0.35
N SER A 340 -6.31 -3.29 0.17
CA SER A 340 -7.46 -3.38 -0.75
C SER A 340 -7.28 -2.66 -2.08
N GLY A 341 -6.49 -3.15 -3.00
CA GLY A 341 -6.43 -2.83 -4.46
C GLY A 341 -6.95 -1.48 -4.99
N ILE A 342 -7.12 -0.48 -4.10
CA ILE A 342 -7.49 0.90 -4.45
C ILE A 342 -6.24 1.77 -4.53
N ALA A 343 -6.22 2.69 -5.51
CA ALA A 343 -5.10 3.61 -5.69
C ALA A 343 -4.80 4.39 -4.40
N GLY A 344 -3.54 4.37 -3.94
CA GLY A 344 -3.10 5.05 -2.73
C GLY A 344 -3.56 4.39 -1.41
N GLY A 345 -4.13 3.17 -1.45
CA GLY A 345 -4.61 2.46 -0.25
C GLY A 345 -3.50 2.19 0.75
N SER A 346 -2.30 1.83 0.30
CA SER A 346 -1.13 1.59 1.15
C SER A 346 -0.70 2.82 1.95
N LEU A 347 -0.86 4.02 1.38
CA LEU A 347 -0.49 5.26 2.05
C LEU A 347 -1.31 5.48 3.33
N LEU A 348 -2.58 5.07 3.33
CA LEU A 348 -3.47 5.20 4.49
C LEU A 348 -3.10 4.24 5.64
N LEU A 349 -2.20 3.30 5.41
CA LEU A 349 -1.69 2.36 6.39
C LEU A 349 -0.37 2.81 7.03
N ILE A 350 0.26 3.88 6.51
CA ILE A 350 1.48 4.47 7.10
C ILE A 350 1.28 4.84 8.58
N PRO A 351 0.14 5.43 9.01
CA PRO A 351 -0.08 5.75 10.43
C PRO A 351 -0.06 4.52 11.34
N VAL A 352 -0.49 3.35 10.85
CA VAL A 352 -0.40 2.08 11.59
C VAL A 352 1.07 1.77 11.94
N ALA A 353 1.96 1.86 10.97
CA ALA A 353 3.38 1.60 11.16
C ALA A 353 4.09 2.72 11.95
N CYS A 354 3.69 3.98 11.74
CA CYS A 354 4.19 5.14 12.49
C CYS A 354 3.88 5.04 13.99
N SER A 355 2.73 4.48 14.36
CA SER A 355 2.34 4.31 15.76
C SER A 355 3.29 3.40 16.56
N LEU A 356 4.01 2.48 15.88
CA LEU A 356 5.07 1.67 16.47
C LEU A 356 6.18 2.52 17.11
N PHE A 357 6.45 3.68 16.54
CA PHE A 357 7.49 4.60 16.98
C PHE A 357 6.95 5.74 17.85
N GLY A 358 5.67 5.70 18.22
CA GLY A 358 5.02 6.79 18.97
C GLY A 358 4.82 8.06 18.15
N ILE A 359 4.97 7.98 16.81
CA ILE A 359 4.72 9.12 15.92
C ILE A 359 3.23 9.43 15.94
N SER A 360 2.89 10.68 16.24
CA SER A 360 1.50 11.12 16.30
C SER A 360 0.79 10.97 14.95
N ASN A 361 -0.52 10.76 15.00
CA ASN A 361 -1.33 10.60 13.78
C ASN A 361 -1.25 11.84 12.87
N ASP A 362 -1.12 13.04 13.44
CA ASP A 362 -0.98 14.27 12.67
C ASP A 362 0.30 14.29 11.83
N ILE A 363 1.41 13.86 12.40
CA ILE A 363 2.70 13.77 11.70
C ILE A 363 2.66 12.60 10.68
N ALA A 364 2.10 11.46 11.05
CA ALA A 364 1.95 10.33 10.14
C ALA A 364 1.10 10.70 8.91
N MET A 365 0.03 11.49 9.10
CA MET A 365 -0.80 11.97 7.98
C MET A 365 -0.09 13.00 7.10
N GLN A 366 0.90 13.72 7.60
CA GLN A 366 1.77 14.55 6.74
C GLN A 366 2.65 13.66 5.85
N ALA A 367 3.18 12.55 6.38
CA ALA A 367 3.90 11.57 5.56
C ALA A 367 2.97 10.95 4.49
N VAL A 368 1.70 10.67 4.82
CA VAL A 368 0.67 10.29 3.84
C VAL A 368 0.51 11.36 2.76
N GLY A 369 0.45 12.63 3.13
CA GLY A 369 0.39 13.76 2.20
C GLY A 369 1.57 13.78 1.21
N VAL A 370 2.80 13.57 1.72
CA VAL A 370 4.00 13.40 0.87
C VAL A 370 3.83 12.21 -0.07
N GLY A 371 3.33 11.08 0.45
CA GLY A 371 3.03 9.89 -0.34
C GLY A 371 2.09 10.18 -1.51
N PHE A 372 1.04 10.97 -1.31
CA PHE A 372 0.14 11.36 -2.40
C PHE A 372 0.79 12.27 -3.45
N ILE A 373 1.73 13.14 -3.05
CA ILE A 373 2.49 13.97 -4.01
C ILE A 373 3.33 13.09 -4.95
N ILE A 374 3.99 12.08 -4.43
CA ILE A 374 4.82 11.16 -5.23
C ILE A 374 4.01 9.98 -5.80
N GLY A 375 2.75 9.86 -5.41
CA GLY A 375 1.90 8.69 -5.58
C GLY A 375 1.63 8.28 -7.04
N VAL A 376 1.79 9.19 -8.01
CA VAL A 376 1.63 8.82 -9.43
C VAL A 376 2.63 7.74 -9.83
N ILE A 377 3.90 7.90 -9.46
CA ILE A 377 4.96 6.93 -9.79
C ILE A 377 4.98 5.79 -8.79
N GLN A 378 4.94 6.13 -7.48
CA GLN A 378 5.03 5.17 -6.40
C GLN A 378 3.93 4.11 -6.50
N ASP A 379 2.66 4.51 -6.59
CA ASP A 379 1.50 3.62 -6.60
C ASP A 379 1.40 2.81 -7.92
N SER A 380 1.87 3.38 -9.05
CA SER A 380 1.98 2.62 -10.29
C SER A 380 3.00 1.47 -10.19
N CYS A 381 4.19 1.74 -9.64
CA CYS A 381 5.20 0.71 -9.43
C CYS A 381 4.77 -0.31 -8.36
N GLU A 382 4.15 0.16 -7.28
CA GLU A 382 3.59 -0.67 -6.22
C GLU A 382 2.57 -1.66 -6.78
N THR A 383 1.60 -1.16 -7.55
CA THR A 383 0.55 -2.00 -8.11
C THR A 383 1.09 -2.98 -9.16
N ALA A 384 2.09 -2.55 -9.95
CA ALA A 384 2.76 -3.42 -10.90
C ALA A 384 3.42 -4.61 -10.20
N LEU A 385 4.18 -4.36 -9.13
CA LEU A 385 4.82 -5.39 -8.33
C LEU A 385 3.80 -6.32 -7.66
N ASN A 386 2.78 -5.77 -6.98
CA ASN A 386 1.75 -6.57 -6.31
C ASN A 386 1.06 -7.50 -7.30
N SER A 387 0.64 -6.98 -8.44
CA SER A 387 -0.14 -7.74 -9.41
C SER A 387 0.69 -8.76 -10.19
N SER A 388 1.93 -8.45 -10.56
CA SER A 388 2.83 -9.41 -11.22
C SER A 388 3.18 -10.56 -10.28
N SER A 389 3.42 -10.28 -9.00
CA SER A 389 3.74 -11.30 -8.00
C SER A 389 2.55 -12.19 -7.65
N ASP A 390 1.29 -11.75 -7.82
CA ASP A 390 0.11 -12.61 -7.69
C ASP A 390 0.18 -13.80 -8.65
N VAL A 391 0.44 -13.53 -9.91
CA VAL A 391 0.57 -14.57 -10.94
C VAL A 391 1.84 -15.38 -10.74
N LEU A 392 2.96 -14.71 -10.48
CA LEU A 392 4.28 -15.32 -10.29
C LEU A 392 4.26 -16.39 -9.20
N LEU A 393 3.72 -16.05 -8.03
CA LEU A 393 3.73 -16.95 -6.88
C LEU A 393 2.63 -18.02 -6.97
N THR A 394 1.46 -17.72 -7.58
CA THR A 394 0.47 -18.74 -7.93
C THR A 394 1.06 -19.78 -8.86
N ALA A 395 1.70 -19.34 -9.94
CA ALA A 395 2.35 -20.24 -10.90
C ALA A 395 3.50 -21.03 -10.24
N THR A 396 4.30 -20.38 -9.41
CA THR A 396 5.39 -21.03 -8.69
C THR A 396 4.89 -22.16 -7.81
N ALA A 397 3.81 -21.95 -7.05
CA ALA A 397 3.23 -22.99 -6.20
C ALA A 397 2.76 -24.20 -7.01
N GLU A 398 2.13 -23.98 -8.16
CA GLU A 398 1.66 -25.06 -9.02
C GLU A 398 2.80 -25.78 -9.76
N PHE A 399 3.77 -25.04 -10.30
CA PHE A 399 4.93 -25.61 -10.95
C PHE A 399 5.83 -26.40 -9.99
N MET A 400 5.84 -26.06 -8.68
CA MET A 400 6.48 -26.92 -7.67
C MET A 400 5.83 -28.32 -7.63
N GLN A 401 4.51 -28.40 -7.76
CA GLN A 401 3.80 -29.71 -7.82
C GLN A 401 4.08 -30.42 -9.13
N TRP A 402 4.06 -29.71 -10.27
CA TRP A 402 4.41 -30.29 -11.57
C TRP A 402 5.82 -30.90 -11.54
N ARG A 403 6.78 -30.18 -10.99
CA ARG A 403 8.15 -30.68 -10.82
C ARG A 403 8.18 -31.96 -9.99
N LYS A 404 7.45 -32.02 -8.86
CA LYS A 404 7.39 -33.22 -8.01
C LYS A 404 6.73 -34.41 -8.72
N ALA A 405 5.79 -34.14 -9.60
CA ALA A 405 5.10 -35.14 -10.41
C ALA A 405 5.85 -35.51 -11.71
N GLY A 406 7.03 -34.95 -11.96
CA GLY A 406 7.78 -35.16 -13.20
C GLY A 406 7.18 -34.51 -14.45
N LYS A 407 6.20 -33.61 -14.28
CA LYS A 407 5.60 -32.85 -15.38
C LYS A 407 6.54 -31.70 -15.79
N GLU A 408 6.68 -31.47 -17.08
CA GLU A 408 7.49 -30.40 -17.62
C GLU A 408 6.92 -29.01 -17.30
N ILE A 409 7.79 -28.07 -16.91
CA ILE A 409 7.44 -26.66 -16.68
C ILE A 409 7.69 -25.91 -17.99
N PRO A 410 6.71 -25.12 -18.49
CA PRO A 410 6.70 -24.57 -19.86
C PRO A 410 7.62 -23.37 -20.10
N PHE A 411 8.82 -23.31 -19.47
CA PHE A 411 9.86 -22.29 -19.69
C PHE A 411 11.26 -22.78 -19.28
#